data_1e844e88c5416bf30446f9acdeb9f76e
#
_entry.id   1e844e88c5416bf30446f9acdeb9f76e
#
_cell.length_a   1.000
_cell.length_b   1.000
_cell.length_c   1.000
_cell.angle_alpha   90.00
_cell.angle_beta   90.00
_cell.angle_gamma   90.00
#
_symmetry.space_group_name_H-M   'P 1'
#
loop_
_entity.id
_entity.type
_entity.pdbx_description
1 polymer ?
#
loop_
_entity_poly.entity_id
_entity_poly.type
_entity_poly.pdbx_seq_one_letter_code
_entity_poly.pdbx_strand_id
1 'polypeptide(L)'
;MPPAIIVEHVSKEFILRHNRAMGLKTRFLALFHQSKRERRERFLALDDISFTVEQGEALGLLGHNGSGKSTLLQIIAGILQPSAGRVIANGRVAPLIQLGVGFNPELTGYENIFLNASLYGFLNKDIKKRTKDIIEFSELGHFIDTPLKHYSSGMQMRLGFAVAVYLQPDILLADEILAVGDQAFQDKCLVKIAEMRKNGMSLVLVSHSQEQVETFCDYFVKLNHGTITEHGCFSSKNDSLIIAATESVT
;
A
#
# COMPACT_ATOMS: atom_id res chain seq x y z
N MET A 1 11.84 7.93 20.52
CA MET A 1 10.42 7.66 20.20
C MET A 1 10.29 6.17 19.90
N PRO A 2 9.14 5.53 20.04
CA PRO A 2 9.00 4.15 19.60
C PRO A 2 9.15 4.08 18.07
N PRO A 3 9.64 2.96 17.50
CA PRO A 3 9.71 2.75 16.07
C PRO A 3 8.36 2.93 15.39
N ALA A 4 8.35 3.37 14.13
CA ALA A 4 7.11 3.52 13.35
C ALA A 4 6.47 2.15 13.06
N ILE A 5 7.30 1.16 12.67
CA ILE A 5 6.83 -0.20 12.36
C ILE A 5 7.78 -1.20 13.01
N ILE A 6 7.21 -2.22 13.64
CA ILE A 6 7.94 -3.38 14.17
C ILE A 6 7.31 -4.63 13.58
N VAL A 7 8.11 -5.43 12.90
CA VAL A 7 7.75 -6.74 12.34
C VAL A 7 8.55 -7.79 13.08
N GLU A 8 7.87 -8.71 13.80
CA GLU A 8 8.51 -9.72 14.65
C GLU A 8 8.05 -11.12 14.27
N HIS A 9 8.99 -11.92 13.75
CA HIS A 9 8.81 -13.34 13.42
C HIS A 9 7.56 -13.62 12.58
N VAL A 10 7.26 -12.74 11.60
CA VAL A 10 6.05 -12.82 10.79
C VAL A 10 6.16 -13.92 9.76
N SER A 11 5.24 -14.88 9.85
CA SER A 11 5.02 -15.91 8.83
C SER A 11 3.58 -15.84 8.31
N LYS A 12 3.40 -16.16 7.03
CA LYS A 12 2.08 -16.21 6.39
C LYS A 12 1.91 -17.45 5.53
N GLU A 13 0.94 -18.27 5.91
CA GLU A 13 0.55 -19.47 5.17
C GLU A 13 -0.82 -19.24 4.51
N PHE A 14 -0.95 -19.65 3.25
CA PHE A 14 -2.22 -19.72 2.53
C PHE A 14 -2.59 -21.18 2.27
N ILE A 15 -3.88 -21.48 2.38
CA ILE A 15 -4.41 -22.82 2.04
C ILE A 15 -5.03 -22.74 0.66
N LEU A 16 -4.35 -23.28 -0.33
CA LEU A 16 -4.85 -23.42 -1.69
C LEU A 16 -5.76 -24.66 -1.76
N ARG A 17 -7.00 -24.45 -2.17
CA ARG A 17 -7.99 -25.52 -2.33
C ARG A 17 -8.20 -25.77 -3.82
N HIS A 18 -7.65 -26.86 -4.31
CA HIS A 18 -7.87 -27.30 -5.68
C HIS A 18 -9.17 -28.12 -5.76
N ASN A 19 -9.95 -27.92 -6.82
CA ASN A 19 -11.19 -28.65 -7.12
C ASN A 19 -12.33 -28.50 -6.08
N ARG A 20 -12.67 -27.25 -5.73
CA ARG A 20 -13.87 -26.99 -4.95
C ARG A 20 -15.11 -27.37 -5.76
N ALA A 21 -15.83 -28.43 -5.34
CA ALA A 21 -17.12 -28.77 -5.93
C ALA A 21 -18.14 -27.65 -5.66
N MET A 22 -18.38 -26.78 -6.64
CA MET A 22 -19.27 -25.63 -6.56
C MET A 22 -20.75 -25.99 -6.80
N GLY A 23 -21.28 -27.05 -6.22
CA GLY A 23 -22.69 -27.35 -6.33
C GLY A 23 -23.12 -28.57 -5.54
N LEU A 24 -24.38 -28.57 -5.10
CA LEU A 24 -24.99 -29.71 -4.36
C LEU A 24 -24.93 -31.00 -5.17
N LYS A 25 -25.13 -30.96 -6.50
CA LYS A 25 -25.03 -32.11 -7.42
C LYS A 25 -23.61 -32.68 -7.49
N THR A 26 -22.58 -31.83 -7.52
CA THR A 26 -21.16 -32.27 -7.54
C THR A 26 -20.70 -32.82 -6.21
N ARG A 27 -21.25 -32.35 -5.10
CA ARG A 27 -21.02 -32.93 -3.76
C ARG A 27 -21.62 -34.34 -3.64
N PHE A 28 -22.79 -34.57 -4.19
CA PHE A 28 -23.44 -35.90 -4.18
C PHE A 28 -22.68 -36.91 -5.04
N LEU A 29 -22.19 -36.48 -6.22
CA LEU A 29 -21.38 -37.31 -7.12
C LEU A 29 -19.98 -37.58 -6.56
N ALA A 30 -19.43 -36.68 -5.74
CA ALA A 30 -18.13 -36.88 -5.07
C ALA A 30 -18.16 -37.92 -3.95
N LEU A 31 -19.34 -38.25 -3.41
CA LEU A 31 -19.50 -39.38 -2.46
C LEU A 31 -19.33 -40.75 -3.11
N PHE A 32 -19.56 -40.86 -4.41
CA PHE A 32 -19.45 -42.13 -5.19
C PHE A 32 -18.17 -42.25 -6.00
N HIS A 33 -17.38 -41.16 -6.15
CA HIS A 33 -16.11 -41.19 -6.88
C HIS A 33 -14.95 -40.77 -5.99
N GLN A 34 -14.14 -41.67 -5.57
CA GLN A 34 -12.92 -41.47 -4.75
C GLN A 34 -11.86 -40.57 -5.40
N SER A 35 -11.99 -40.24 -6.70
CA SER A 35 -11.00 -39.49 -7.46
C SER A 35 -11.08 -37.96 -7.35
N LYS A 36 -12.04 -37.38 -6.57
CA LYS A 36 -12.22 -35.93 -6.41
C LYS A 36 -12.05 -35.47 -4.96
N ARG A 37 -11.12 -36.06 -4.22
CA ARG A 37 -10.75 -35.54 -2.91
C ARG A 37 -10.18 -34.12 -3.06
N GLU A 38 -10.73 -33.19 -2.29
CA GLU A 38 -10.24 -31.81 -2.17
C GLU A 38 -8.76 -31.85 -1.77
N ARG A 39 -7.86 -31.49 -2.69
CA ARG A 39 -6.44 -31.41 -2.41
C ARG A 39 -6.18 -30.05 -1.80
N ARG A 40 -5.79 -30.02 -0.54
CA ARG A 40 -5.35 -28.84 0.17
C ARG A 40 -3.83 -28.77 0.04
N GLU A 41 -3.35 -27.70 -0.51
CA GLU A 41 -1.93 -27.38 -0.58
C GLU A 41 -1.66 -26.16 0.30
N ARG A 42 -0.64 -26.26 1.15
CA ARG A 42 -0.18 -25.14 1.97
C ARG A 42 0.90 -24.39 1.21
N PHE A 43 0.73 -23.12 1.08
CA PHE A 43 1.68 -22.22 0.45
C PHE A 43 2.19 -21.23 1.48
N LEU A 44 3.47 -21.31 1.83
CA LEU A 44 4.13 -20.40 2.74
C LEU A 44 4.58 -19.17 1.94
N ALA A 45 3.87 -18.06 2.13
CA ALA A 45 4.13 -16.82 1.41
C ALA A 45 5.18 -15.93 2.11
N LEU A 46 5.27 -16.04 3.44
CA LEU A 46 6.28 -15.38 4.27
C LEU A 46 6.74 -16.36 5.34
N ASP A 47 8.03 -16.39 5.62
CA ASP A 47 8.68 -17.28 6.57
C ASP A 47 9.65 -16.50 7.45
N ASP A 48 9.29 -16.32 8.72
CA ASP A 48 10.09 -15.72 9.80
C ASP A 48 10.68 -14.34 9.47
N ILE A 49 9.85 -13.41 9.01
CA ILE A 49 10.26 -12.05 8.66
C ILE A 49 10.35 -11.18 9.92
N SER A 50 11.51 -10.54 10.13
CA SER A 50 11.73 -9.62 11.25
C SER A 50 12.54 -8.40 10.80
N PHE A 51 12.02 -7.18 11.05
CA PHE A 51 12.72 -5.91 10.87
C PHE A 51 11.98 -4.78 11.60
N THR A 52 12.64 -3.63 11.68
CA THR A 52 12.09 -2.42 12.32
C THR A 52 12.27 -1.23 11.38
N VAL A 53 11.30 -0.32 11.37
CA VAL A 53 11.35 0.99 10.68
C VAL A 53 11.25 2.07 11.75
N GLU A 54 12.27 2.91 11.87
CA GLU A 54 12.24 4.02 12.81
C GLU A 54 11.32 5.16 12.34
N GLN A 55 10.98 6.07 13.24
CA GLN A 55 10.15 7.24 12.89
C GLN A 55 10.87 8.13 11.86
N GLY A 56 10.15 8.46 10.77
CA GLY A 56 10.68 9.28 9.68
C GLY A 56 11.60 8.54 8.70
N GLU A 57 11.90 7.26 8.93
CA GLU A 57 12.69 6.45 7.99
C GLU A 57 11.86 5.91 6.83
N ALA A 58 12.54 5.65 5.73
CA ALA A 58 11.98 5.02 4.55
C ALA A 58 12.67 3.69 4.24
N LEU A 59 11.85 2.63 4.23
CA LEU A 59 12.25 1.27 3.89
C LEU A 59 11.82 0.91 2.47
N GLY A 60 12.75 0.43 1.64
CA GLY A 60 12.48 -0.22 0.38
C GLY A 60 12.33 -1.73 0.50
N LEU A 61 11.23 -2.29 0.01
CA LEU A 61 11.05 -3.73 -0.11
C LEU A 61 11.35 -4.16 -1.54
N LEU A 62 12.48 -4.83 -1.75
CA LEU A 62 12.93 -5.35 -3.03
C LEU A 62 12.65 -6.85 -3.16
N GLY A 63 12.58 -7.35 -4.38
CA GLY A 63 12.44 -8.77 -4.70
C GLY A 63 11.62 -9.01 -5.97
N HIS A 64 11.72 -10.20 -6.53
CA HIS A 64 10.95 -10.57 -7.74
C HIS A 64 9.44 -10.72 -7.45
N ASN A 65 8.64 -10.85 -8.51
CA ASN A 65 7.21 -11.12 -8.38
C ASN A 65 6.98 -12.46 -7.67
N GLY A 66 6.06 -12.49 -6.70
CA GLY A 66 5.80 -13.67 -5.88
C GLY A 66 6.78 -13.87 -4.70
N SER A 67 7.69 -12.94 -4.43
CA SER A 67 8.62 -13.04 -3.28
C SER A 67 7.97 -12.77 -1.92
N GLY A 68 6.72 -12.28 -1.88
CA GLY A 68 5.99 -12.00 -0.63
C GLY A 68 5.80 -10.51 -0.30
N LYS A 69 6.35 -9.58 -1.09
CA LYS A 69 6.31 -8.11 -0.83
C LYS A 69 4.90 -7.58 -0.57
N SER A 70 3.98 -7.80 -1.49
CA SER A 70 2.59 -7.30 -1.36
C SER A 70 1.86 -7.98 -0.20
N THR A 71 2.17 -9.25 0.10
CA THR A 71 1.62 -9.95 1.27
C THR A 71 2.11 -9.30 2.57
N LEU A 72 3.40 -9.00 2.66
CA LEU A 72 3.99 -8.34 3.81
C LEU A 72 3.41 -6.92 3.99
N LEU A 73 3.29 -6.17 2.90
CA LEU A 73 2.73 -4.83 2.91
C LEU A 73 1.26 -4.83 3.39
N GLN A 74 0.45 -5.82 2.95
CA GLN A 74 -0.93 -6.00 3.42
C GLN A 74 -1.00 -6.36 4.92
N ILE A 75 -0.02 -7.11 5.43
CA ILE A 75 0.04 -7.43 6.86
C ILE A 75 0.40 -6.17 7.66
N ILE A 76 1.36 -5.37 7.20
CA ILE A 76 1.73 -4.09 7.85
C ILE A 76 0.54 -3.12 7.83
N ALA A 77 -0.24 -3.10 6.74
CA ALA A 77 -1.46 -2.30 6.63
C ALA A 77 -2.61 -2.78 7.53
N GLY A 78 -2.48 -3.93 8.20
CA GLY A 78 -3.56 -4.54 8.98
C GLY A 78 -4.70 -5.14 8.14
N ILE A 79 -4.55 -5.20 6.80
CA ILE A 79 -5.53 -5.78 5.88
C ILE A 79 -5.53 -7.31 5.99
N LEU A 80 -4.35 -7.89 6.21
CA LEU A 80 -4.15 -9.33 6.32
C LEU A 80 -3.52 -9.70 7.66
N GLN A 81 -4.06 -10.70 8.34
CA GLN A 81 -3.47 -11.21 9.57
C GLN A 81 -2.31 -12.17 9.27
N PRO A 82 -1.18 -12.10 9.99
CA PRO A 82 -0.12 -13.10 9.91
C PRO A 82 -0.61 -14.46 10.43
N SER A 83 0.03 -15.55 10.01
CA SER A 83 -0.22 -16.89 10.56
C SER A 83 0.59 -17.14 11.85
N ALA A 84 1.74 -16.50 11.99
CA ALA A 84 2.57 -16.47 13.19
C ALA A 84 3.30 -15.12 13.27
N GLY A 85 3.79 -14.77 14.46
CA GLY A 85 4.43 -13.49 14.72
C GLY A 85 3.44 -12.34 14.88
N ARG A 86 3.96 -11.11 14.86
CA ARG A 86 3.14 -9.90 15.00
C ARG A 86 3.73 -8.70 14.28
N VAL A 87 2.86 -7.75 13.95
CA VAL A 87 3.25 -6.42 13.44
C VAL A 87 2.64 -5.37 14.34
N ILE A 88 3.44 -4.36 14.67
CA ILE A 88 3.02 -3.17 15.41
C ILE A 88 3.31 -1.96 14.52
N ALA A 89 2.29 -1.17 14.23
CA ALA A 89 2.40 0.11 13.54
C ALA A 89 2.02 1.22 14.53
N ASN A 90 2.97 2.10 14.85
CA ASN A 90 2.81 3.19 15.81
C ASN A 90 2.46 4.49 15.09
N GLY A 91 1.18 4.66 14.74
CA GLY A 91 0.66 5.83 14.03
C GLY A 91 -0.45 5.48 13.05
N ARG A 92 -0.91 6.48 12.32
CA ARG A 92 -1.94 6.31 11.29
C ARG A 92 -1.29 5.85 10.00
N VAL A 93 -1.73 4.69 9.53
CA VAL A 93 -1.23 4.06 8.31
C VAL A 93 -2.14 4.42 7.13
N ALA A 94 -1.57 4.94 6.05
CA ALA A 94 -2.27 5.09 4.78
C ALA A 94 -1.68 4.13 3.74
N PRO A 95 -2.39 3.05 3.38
CA PRO A 95 -1.94 2.14 2.35
C PRO A 95 -2.31 2.65 0.96
N LEU A 96 -1.31 2.86 0.09
CA LEU A 96 -1.52 3.10 -1.35
C LEU A 96 -1.52 1.79 -2.17
N ILE A 97 -1.63 0.65 -1.53
CA ILE A 97 -1.54 -0.69 -2.13
C ILE A 97 -2.66 -0.94 -3.15
N GLN A 98 -3.81 -0.38 -2.87
CA GLN A 98 -5.00 -0.48 -3.72
C GLN A 98 -5.75 0.84 -3.63
N LEU A 99 -5.32 1.81 -4.42
CA LEU A 99 -5.97 3.12 -4.49
C LEU A 99 -7.46 2.95 -4.84
N GLY A 100 -8.33 3.58 -4.03
CA GLY A 100 -9.78 3.47 -4.21
C GLY A 100 -10.43 2.27 -3.48
N VAL A 101 -9.67 1.46 -2.77
CA VAL A 101 -10.28 0.46 -1.86
C VAL A 101 -11.11 1.17 -0.80
N GLY A 102 -12.33 0.68 -0.60
CA GLY A 102 -13.29 1.31 0.30
C GLY A 102 -14.13 2.41 -0.36
N PHE A 103 -13.88 2.76 -1.63
CA PHE A 103 -14.78 3.63 -2.36
C PHE A 103 -16.12 2.94 -2.64
N ASN A 104 -17.20 3.71 -2.51
CA ASN A 104 -18.54 3.28 -2.91
C ASN A 104 -18.89 3.91 -4.28
N PRO A 105 -19.11 3.10 -5.33
CA PRO A 105 -19.42 3.61 -6.66
C PRO A 105 -20.70 4.47 -6.75
N GLU A 106 -21.64 4.28 -5.84
CA GLU A 106 -22.91 5.03 -5.81
C GLU A 106 -22.80 6.39 -5.16
N LEU A 107 -21.74 6.63 -4.37
CA LEU A 107 -21.46 7.91 -3.73
C LEU A 107 -20.65 8.83 -4.65
N THR A 108 -20.80 10.14 -4.45
CA THR A 108 -20.03 11.17 -5.14
C THR A 108 -18.55 11.12 -4.75
N GLY A 109 -17.68 11.80 -5.51
CA GLY A 109 -16.29 11.97 -5.16
C GLY A 109 -16.13 12.64 -3.78
N TYR A 110 -16.93 13.65 -3.51
CA TYR A 110 -16.95 14.35 -2.22
C TYR A 110 -17.28 13.41 -1.05
N GLU A 111 -18.34 12.62 -1.17
CA GLU A 111 -18.74 11.65 -0.13
C GLU A 111 -17.70 10.55 0.05
N ASN A 112 -17.05 10.10 -1.04
CA ASN A 112 -16.00 9.11 -0.99
C ASN A 112 -14.72 9.62 -0.31
N ILE A 113 -14.41 10.93 -0.36
CA ILE A 113 -13.33 11.50 0.46
C ILE A 113 -13.58 11.21 1.94
N PHE A 114 -14.79 11.48 2.44
CA PHE A 114 -15.13 11.24 3.85
C PHE A 114 -15.17 9.75 4.20
N LEU A 115 -15.76 8.93 3.33
CA LEU A 115 -15.82 7.49 3.53
C LEU A 115 -14.42 6.89 3.64
N ASN A 116 -13.55 7.15 2.67
CA ASN A 116 -12.21 6.59 2.61
C ASN A 116 -11.32 7.09 3.76
N ALA A 117 -11.35 8.39 4.03
CA ALA A 117 -10.61 8.98 5.14
C ALA A 117 -11.03 8.43 6.51
N SER A 118 -12.33 8.15 6.69
CA SER A 118 -12.84 7.54 7.92
C SER A 118 -12.34 6.11 8.12
N LEU A 119 -12.14 5.34 7.02
CA LEU A 119 -11.54 4.00 7.08
C LEU A 119 -10.08 4.04 7.56
N TYR A 120 -9.36 5.14 7.30
CA TYR A 120 -8.01 5.37 7.83
C TYR A 120 -8.00 5.95 9.25
N GLY A 121 -9.16 6.06 9.91
CA GLY A 121 -9.29 6.52 11.29
C GLY A 121 -9.26 8.03 11.47
N PHE A 122 -9.44 8.83 10.40
CA PHE A 122 -9.51 10.28 10.51
C PHE A 122 -10.91 10.75 10.95
N LEU A 123 -10.93 11.79 11.79
CA LEU A 123 -12.19 12.39 12.25
C LEU A 123 -12.76 13.34 11.18
N ASN A 124 -14.08 13.37 11.04
CA ASN A 124 -14.78 14.22 10.07
C ASN A 124 -14.37 15.69 10.13
N LYS A 125 -14.08 16.23 11.31
CA LYS A 125 -13.61 17.63 11.46
C LYS A 125 -12.26 17.87 10.78
N ASP A 126 -11.37 16.89 10.81
CA ASP A 126 -10.02 16.99 10.23
C ASP A 126 -10.05 16.73 8.72
N ILE A 127 -10.92 15.81 8.28
CA ILE A 127 -11.20 15.57 6.85
C ILE A 127 -11.73 16.87 6.22
N LYS A 128 -12.73 17.52 6.84
CA LYS A 128 -13.33 18.75 6.32
C LYS A 128 -12.32 19.88 6.11
N LYS A 129 -11.32 20.00 6.98
CA LYS A 129 -10.24 20.99 6.83
C LYS A 129 -9.38 20.76 5.59
N ARG A 130 -9.21 19.49 5.18
CA ARG A 130 -8.33 19.08 4.07
C ARG A 130 -9.08 18.84 2.76
N THR A 131 -10.42 18.81 2.79
CA THR A 131 -11.25 18.47 1.63
C THR A 131 -10.96 19.36 0.44
N LYS A 132 -10.77 20.67 0.65
CA LYS A 132 -10.44 21.61 -0.43
C LYS A 132 -9.12 21.25 -1.10
N ASP A 133 -8.08 21.00 -0.31
CA ASP A 133 -6.75 20.65 -0.80
C ASP A 133 -6.75 19.30 -1.54
N ILE A 134 -7.52 18.32 -1.02
CA ILE A 134 -7.72 17.02 -1.66
C ILE A 134 -8.34 17.17 -3.05
N ILE A 135 -9.41 17.98 -3.17
CA ILE A 135 -10.12 18.20 -4.43
C ILE A 135 -9.19 18.92 -5.42
N GLU A 136 -8.48 19.95 -4.99
CA GLU A 136 -7.56 20.72 -5.82
C GLU A 136 -6.40 19.84 -6.32
N PHE A 137 -5.79 19.05 -5.43
CA PHE A 137 -4.70 18.16 -5.81
C PHE A 137 -5.14 17.07 -6.79
N SER A 138 -6.32 16.49 -6.60
CA SER A 138 -6.85 15.42 -7.47
C SER A 138 -7.23 15.92 -8.87
N GLU A 139 -7.37 17.26 -9.07
CA GLU A 139 -7.82 17.91 -10.31
C GLU A 139 -9.22 17.49 -10.75
N LEU A 140 -10.07 17.06 -9.81
CA LEU A 140 -11.40 16.53 -10.07
C LEU A 140 -12.53 17.50 -9.69
N GLY A 141 -12.23 18.79 -9.50
CA GLY A 141 -13.20 19.77 -9.04
C GLY A 141 -14.52 19.78 -9.82
N HIS A 142 -14.49 19.66 -11.15
CA HIS A 142 -15.68 19.60 -12.00
C HIS A 142 -16.51 18.32 -11.85
N PHE A 143 -15.90 17.24 -11.35
CA PHE A 143 -16.53 15.93 -11.21
C PHE A 143 -16.84 15.56 -9.76
N ILE A 144 -16.47 16.41 -8.80
CA ILE A 144 -16.48 16.03 -7.38
C ILE A 144 -17.86 15.64 -6.85
N ASP A 145 -18.92 16.25 -7.39
CA ASP A 145 -20.32 15.96 -7.05
C ASP A 145 -20.94 14.84 -7.91
N THR A 146 -20.13 14.19 -8.77
CA THR A 146 -20.57 13.07 -9.62
C THR A 146 -20.31 11.75 -8.93
N PRO A 147 -21.22 10.74 -9.00
CA PRO A 147 -20.99 9.39 -8.46
C PRO A 147 -19.77 8.72 -9.09
N LEU A 148 -19.01 7.98 -8.28
CA LEU A 148 -17.75 7.35 -8.70
C LEU A 148 -17.90 6.30 -9.81
N LYS A 149 -19.08 5.71 -9.98
CA LYS A 149 -19.36 4.81 -11.10
C LYS A 149 -19.16 5.45 -12.48
N HIS A 150 -19.16 6.78 -12.56
CA HIS A 150 -18.90 7.55 -13.78
C HIS A 150 -17.42 8.01 -13.90
N TYR A 151 -16.58 7.69 -12.92
CA TYR A 151 -15.16 8.02 -12.97
C TYR A 151 -14.38 6.98 -13.78
N SER A 152 -13.40 7.44 -14.55
CA SER A 152 -12.39 6.54 -15.09
C SER A 152 -11.52 5.96 -13.97
N SER A 153 -10.81 4.86 -14.25
CA SER A 153 -9.84 4.29 -13.28
C SER A 153 -8.78 5.32 -12.86
N GLY A 154 -8.29 6.13 -13.80
CA GLY A 154 -7.35 7.20 -13.51
C GLY A 154 -7.93 8.27 -12.56
N MET A 155 -9.18 8.69 -12.74
CA MET A 155 -9.86 9.62 -11.83
C MET A 155 -10.00 9.03 -10.42
N GLN A 156 -10.36 7.75 -10.31
CA GLN A 156 -10.47 7.07 -9.02
C GLN A 156 -9.08 6.99 -8.32
N MET A 157 -8.03 6.68 -9.08
CA MET A 157 -6.66 6.64 -8.54
C MET A 157 -6.19 8.03 -8.09
N ARG A 158 -6.43 9.09 -8.88
CA ARG A 158 -6.11 10.48 -8.50
C ARG A 158 -6.80 10.88 -7.20
N LEU A 159 -8.10 10.57 -7.06
CA LEU A 159 -8.84 10.85 -5.83
C LEU A 159 -8.29 10.06 -4.64
N GLY A 160 -8.07 8.75 -4.81
CA GLY A 160 -7.54 7.89 -3.75
C GLY A 160 -6.16 8.33 -3.26
N PHE A 161 -5.27 8.68 -4.17
CA PHE A 161 -3.96 9.21 -3.83
C PHE A 161 -4.06 10.55 -3.08
N ALA A 162 -4.86 11.48 -3.60
CA ALA A 162 -5.07 12.78 -2.95
C ALA A 162 -5.58 12.63 -1.52
N VAL A 163 -6.56 11.74 -1.28
CA VAL A 163 -7.06 11.45 0.07
C VAL A 163 -5.94 10.94 0.96
N ALA A 164 -5.18 9.93 0.50
CA ALA A 164 -4.14 9.30 1.30
C ALA A 164 -3.02 10.27 1.73
N VAL A 165 -2.57 11.17 0.84
CA VAL A 165 -1.42 12.06 1.14
C VAL A 165 -1.83 13.32 1.89
N TYR A 166 -3.01 13.88 1.62
CA TYR A 166 -3.45 15.13 2.27
C TYR A 166 -3.97 14.94 3.69
N LEU A 167 -4.30 13.70 4.07
CA LEU A 167 -4.65 13.39 5.47
C LEU A 167 -3.44 13.34 6.40
N GLN A 168 -2.22 13.47 5.86
CA GLN A 168 -0.97 13.46 6.62
C GLN A 168 -0.86 12.23 7.55
N PRO A 169 -0.76 11.04 6.99
CA PRO A 169 -0.53 9.83 7.77
C PRO A 169 0.86 9.87 8.40
N ASP A 170 1.03 9.13 9.50
CA ASP A 170 2.32 8.97 10.14
C ASP A 170 3.20 7.94 9.37
N ILE A 171 2.54 6.99 8.69
CA ILE A 171 3.16 5.91 7.92
C ILE A 171 2.45 5.80 6.55
N LEU A 172 3.22 5.86 5.47
CA LEU A 172 2.74 5.63 4.10
C LEU A 172 3.25 4.27 3.60
N LEU A 173 2.34 3.42 3.13
CA LEU A 173 2.68 2.14 2.53
C LEU A 173 2.37 2.18 1.04
N ALA A 174 3.36 1.90 0.24
CA ALA A 174 3.32 2.15 -1.18
C ALA A 174 3.76 0.93 -2.00
N ASP A 175 2.93 0.47 -2.94
CA ASP A 175 3.21 -0.65 -3.84
C ASP A 175 3.24 -0.15 -5.28
N GLU A 176 4.44 -0.07 -5.90
CA GLU A 176 4.67 0.38 -7.28
C GLU A 176 3.92 1.69 -7.67
N ILE A 177 3.91 2.66 -6.78
CA ILE A 177 2.97 3.77 -6.66
C ILE A 177 2.86 4.69 -7.86
N LEU A 178 3.86 4.73 -8.70
CA LEU A 178 4.07 5.86 -9.60
C LEU A 178 3.39 5.70 -10.96
N ALA A 179 2.54 4.69 -11.13
CA ALA A 179 1.72 4.50 -12.32
C ALA A 179 0.32 5.14 -12.20
N VAL A 180 0.17 6.21 -11.38
CA VAL A 180 -1.13 6.87 -11.17
C VAL A 180 -1.29 8.06 -12.11
N GLY A 181 -2.26 8.00 -13.01
CA GLY A 181 -2.55 9.10 -13.92
C GLY A 181 -1.53 9.25 -15.06
N ASP A 182 -1.37 10.46 -15.55
CA ASP A 182 -0.34 10.83 -16.53
C ASP A 182 0.98 11.24 -15.85
N GLN A 183 2.02 11.46 -16.66
CA GLN A 183 3.35 11.81 -16.15
C GLN A 183 3.33 13.05 -15.25
N ALA A 184 2.59 14.09 -15.62
CA ALA A 184 2.51 15.33 -14.83
C ALA A 184 1.91 15.09 -13.42
N PHE A 185 0.90 14.23 -13.34
CA PHE A 185 0.33 13.86 -12.04
C PHE A 185 1.27 12.96 -11.24
N GLN A 186 2.00 12.06 -11.89
CA GLN A 186 3.02 11.22 -11.23
C GLN A 186 4.12 12.08 -10.59
N ASP A 187 4.65 13.07 -11.33
CA ASP A 187 5.66 14.00 -10.82
C ASP A 187 5.14 14.80 -9.61
N LYS A 188 3.90 15.26 -9.67
CA LYS A 188 3.20 15.91 -8.56
C LYS A 188 3.06 15.01 -7.33
N CYS A 189 2.79 13.72 -7.54
CA CYS A 189 2.75 12.72 -6.46
C CYS A 189 4.10 12.55 -5.79
N LEU A 190 5.19 12.45 -6.57
CA LEU A 190 6.56 12.31 -6.07
C LEU A 190 6.98 13.51 -5.21
N VAL A 191 6.73 14.72 -5.70
CA VAL A 191 6.98 15.95 -4.94
C VAL A 191 6.24 15.93 -3.60
N LYS A 192 4.98 15.50 -3.62
CA LYS A 192 4.17 15.44 -2.38
C LYS A 192 4.70 14.40 -1.38
N ILE A 193 5.11 13.24 -1.84
CA ILE A 193 5.74 12.21 -0.97
C ILE A 193 7.04 12.75 -0.38
N ALA A 194 7.89 13.41 -1.19
CA ALA A 194 9.14 13.99 -0.72
C ALA A 194 8.92 15.07 0.36
N GLU A 195 7.91 15.94 0.18
CA GLU A 195 7.49 16.93 1.17
C GLU A 195 7.07 16.25 2.49
N MET A 196 6.24 15.20 2.41
CA MET A 196 5.76 14.48 3.59
C MET A 196 6.90 13.79 4.34
N ARG A 197 7.88 13.21 3.63
CA ARG A 197 9.08 12.64 4.23
C ARG A 197 9.90 13.69 5.00
N LYS A 198 10.14 14.86 4.41
CA LYS A 198 10.80 15.98 5.09
C LYS A 198 10.09 16.39 6.39
N ASN A 199 8.77 16.20 6.44
CA ASN A 199 7.95 16.46 7.62
C ASN A 199 7.89 15.28 8.61
N GLY A 200 8.72 14.25 8.45
CA GLY A 200 8.87 13.14 9.39
C GLY A 200 7.94 11.95 9.16
N MET A 201 7.28 11.85 7.99
CA MET A 201 6.49 10.68 7.63
C MET A 201 7.41 9.48 7.34
N SER A 202 7.09 8.31 7.92
CA SER A 202 7.74 7.05 7.58
C SER A 202 7.18 6.45 6.31
N LEU A 203 8.03 5.82 5.49
CA LEU A 203 7.63 5.24 4.20
C LEU A 203 8.02 3.77 4.14
N VAL A 204 7.14 2.92 3.63
CA VAL A 204 7.51 1.58 3.13
C VAL A 204 7.16 1.53 1.65
N LEU A 205 8.19 1.44 0.82
CA LEU A 205 8.05 1.43 -0.64
C LEU A 205 8.36 0.03 -1.18
N VAL A 206 7.39 -0.59 -1.84
CA VAL A 206 7.62 -1.77 -2.67
C VAL A 206 7.89 -1.33 -4.09
N SER A 207 9.01 -1.74 -4.65
CA SER A 207 9.33 -1.52 -6.06
C SER A 207 10.18 -2.68 -6.61
N HIS A 208 10.07 -2.91 -7.92
CA HIS A 208 11.00 -3.75 -8.67
C HIS A 208 12.17 -2.94 -9.23
N SER A 209 12.09 -1.60 -9.22
CA SER A 209 13.17 -0.69 -9.63
C SER A 209 14.05 -0.36 -8.44
N GLN A 210 15.30 -0.81 -8.51
CA GLN A 210 16.32 -0.48 -7.51
C GLN A 210 16.57 1.03 -7.47
N GLU A 211 16.59 1.71 -8.60
CA GLU A 211 16.78 3.16 -8.71
C GLU A 211 15.72 3.96 -7.94
N GLN A 212 14.44 3.56 -8.03
CA GLN A 212 13.37 4.20 -7.26
C GLN A 212 13.59 4.02 -5.76
N VAL A 213 13.96 2.80 -5.34
CA VAL A 213 14.20 2.52 -3.92
C VAL A 213 15.41 3.32 -3.41
N GLU A 214 16.51 3.40 -4.17
CA GLU A 214 17.69 4.20 -3.84
C GLU A 214 17.37 5.71 -3.74
N THR A 215 16.42 6.20 -4.55
CA THR A 215 16.02 7.61 -4.54
C THR A 215 15.14 7.95 -3.32
N PHE A 216 14.23 7.06 -2.95
CA PHE A 216 13.20 7.38 -1.95
C PHE A 216 13.41 6.73 -0.58
N CYS A 217 14.32 5.77 -0.45
CA CYS A 217 14.50 4.99 0.77
C CYS A 217 15.88 5.18 1.39
N ASP A 218 15.94 5.07 2.72
CA ASP A 218 17.19 5.17 3.50
C ASP A 218 17.91 3.82 3.55
N TYR A 219 17.12 2.73 3.51
CA TYR A 219 17.61 1.36 3.50
C TYR A 219 16.63 0.43 2.79
N PHE A 220 17.06 -0.81 2.54
CA PHE A 220 16.25 -1.80 1.87
C PHE A 220 16.30 -3.16 2.57
N VAL A 221 15.23 -3.92 2.36
CA VAL A 221 15.12 -5.34 2.66
C VAL A 221 14.73 -6.06 1.37
N LYS A 222 15.48 -7.10 1.01
CA LYS A 222 15.23 -7.91 -0.19
C LYS A 222 14.62 -9.23 0.18
N LEU A 223 13.44 -9.48 -0.37
CA LEU A 223 12.69 -10.72 -0.18
C LEU A 223 12.93 -11.69 -1.33
N ASN A 224 13.13 -12.95 -0.99
CA ASN A 224 13.17 -14.07 -1.94
C ASN A 224 12.39 -15.26 -1.36
N HIS A 225 11.38 -15.74 -2.07
CA HIS A 225 10.53 -16.86 -1.64
C HIS A 225 10.05 -16.78 -0.19
N GLY A 226 9.61 -15.59 0.22
CA GLY A 226 9.07 -15.35 1.55
C GLY A 226 10.08 -15.15 2.68
N THR A 227 11.38 -15.13 2.40
CA THR A 227 12.45 -14.92 3.39
C THR A 227 13.25 -13.65 3.07
N ILE A 228 13.88 -13.04 4.08
CA ILE A 228 14.84 -11.95 3.90
C ILE A 228 16.17 -12.56 3.48
N THR A 229 16.69 -12.18 2.31
CA THR A 229 17.99 -12.67 1.80
C THR A 229 19.08 -11.62 1.88
N GLU A 230 18.71 -10.35 1.90
CA GLU A 230 19.66 -9.24 1.90
C GLU A 230 19.01 -8.02 2.55
N HIS A 231 19.77 -7.22 3.24
CA HIS A 231 19.38 -5.90 3.72
C HIS A 231 20.58 -4.98 3.73
N GLY A 232 20.35 -3.69 3.58
CA GLY A 232 21.42 -2.69 3.55
C GLY A 232 20.89 -1.28 3.64
N CYS A 233 21.80 -0.35 3.92
CA CYS A 233 21.54 1.08 3.91
C CYS A 233 22.06 1.69 2.60
N PHE A 234 21.35 2.65 2.07
CA PHE A 234 21.87 3.47 0.98
C PHE A 234 22.77 4.57 1.56
N SER A 235 23.95 4.74 0.98
CA SER A 235 24.85 5.82 1.38
C SER A 235 24.20 7.16 1.11
N SER A 236 24.25 8.08 2.05
CA SER A 236 23.55 9.39 2.08
C SER A 236 23.86 10.26 0.84
N LYS A 237 23.12 10.06 -0.25
CA LYS A 237 23.08 10.94 -1.42
C LYS A 237 21.68 11.54 -1.67
N ASN A 238 20.73 11.26 -0.80
CA ASN A 238 19.30 11.43 -1.10
C ASN A 238 18.80 12.89 -1.10
N ASP A 239 19.47 13.82 -0.42
CA ASP A 239 19.01 15.21 -0.38
C ASP A 239 19.16 15.93 -1.73
N SER A 240 20.18 15.60 -2.51
CA SER A 240 20.42 16.25 -3.81
C SER A 240 19.51 15.75 -4.95
N LEU A 241 19.13 14.47 -4.93
CA LEU A 241 18.25 13.88 -5.95
C LEU A 241 16.78 14.26 -5.74
N ILE A 242 16.36 14.39 -4.49
CA ILE A 242 15.00 14.90 -4.14
C ILE A 242 14.88 16.38 -4.56
N ILE A 243 15.95 17.18 -4.43
CA ILE A 243 16.00 18.57 -4.87
C ILE A 243 15.94 18.64 -6.39
N ALA A 244 16.67 17.81 -7.12
CA ALA A 244 16.66 17.78 -8.58
C ALA A 244 15.29 17.40 -9.16
N ALA A 245 14.56 16.47 -8.53
CA ALA A 245 13.20 16.12 -8.92
C ALA A 245 12.20 17.27 -8.65
N THR A 246 12.47 18.14 -7.66
CA THR A 246 11.65 19.32 -7.37
C THR A 246 11.98 20.50 -8.28
N GLU A 247 13.21 20.64 -8.76
CA GLU A 247 13.65 21.73 -9.66
C GLU A 247 13.26 21.52 -11.13
N SER A 248 13.03 20.28 -11.55
CA SER A 248 12.61 19.97 -12.93
C SER A 248 11.12 20.21 -13.19
N VAL A 249 10.32 20.61 -12.18
CA VAL A 249 8.86 20.84 -12.25
C VAL A 249 8.49 22.32 -12.13
N THR A 250 9.48 23.23 -11.99
CA THR A 250 9.30 24.68 -12.08
C THR A 250 9.66 25.21 -13.44
#